data_1c8b7be1acad4673e6093c3a0ed40cba
#
_entry.id   1c8b7be1acad4673e6093c3a0ed40cba
#
_cell.length_a   1.000
_cell.length_b   1.000
_cell.length_c   1.000
_cell.angle_alpha   90.00
_cell.angle_beta   90.00
_cell.angle_gamma   90.00
#
_symmetry.space_group_name_H-M   'P 1'
#
loop_
_entity.id
_entity.type
_entity.pdbx_description
1 polymer ?
#
loop_
_entity_poly.entity_id
_entity_poly.type
_entity_poly.pdbx_seq_one_letter_code
_entity_poly.pdbx_strand_id
1 'polypeptide(L)'
;MKIGILSSGGDCPGINATISGVGKTAIMHYGMEVIGIHSGFIGLLNKDVQVFDERSLSGILNLGGTILGTSREKPFRKLLASGDSEKPEIIKKNYEELGLDCLVCIGGNGTQKTANLLSQIGLNVIGVPKTIDNDIWGTDITFGFNTAVNIATESIDRLHSTASSHKRVMVVEVMGHHAGWIALYAGMAGGADVILLPELGYDIDKVNEAILDRARRGKPYSIVVVAEGIETPDKKRPSDYITRAIEAGTGIETRDTVLGYTQRGGNPSPFDRNLATRLGGHATELIANGEFGRMVCMKGDRVESIPLLEVAGKLKLVTPDHDLIVQGKRMGVTFGK
;
A
#
# COMPACT_ATOMS: atom_id res chain seq x y z
N MET A 1 28.45 -3.08 -13.16
CA MET A 1 27.40 -3.81 -12.41
C MET A 1 26.15 -3.86 -13.26
N LYS A 2 25.41 -4.96 -13.18
CA LYS A 2 24.14 -5.18 -13.86
C LYS A 2 23.03 -5.44 -12.84
N ILE A 3 21.99 -4.63 -12.84
CA ILE A 3 20.90 -4.72 -11.88
C ILE A 3 19.59 -5.13 -12.55
N GLY A 4 18.82 -5.97 -11.86
CA GLY A 4 17.46 -6.33 -12.26
C GLY A 4 16.43 -5.57 -11.43
N ILE A 5 15.37 -5.07 -12.06
CA ILE A 5 14.25 -4.41 -11.38
C ILE A 5 12.98 -5.22 -11.63
N LEU A 6 12.28 -5.61 -10.57
CA LEU A 6 10.95 -6.21 -10.68
C LEU A 6 9.93 -5.50 -9.75
N SER A 7 8.67 -5.55 -10.16
CA SER A 7 7.54 -5.17 -9.29
C SER A 7 6.66 -6.38 -9.02
N SER A 8 6.27 -6.61 -7.76
CA SER A 8 5.48 -7.76 -7.36
C SER A 8 4.35 -7.40 -6.39
N GLY A 9 3.28 -8.17 -6.43
CA GLY A 9 2.08 -7.95 -5.62
C GLY A 9 1.05 -7.05 -6.31
N GLY A 10 0.14 -6.44 -5.54
CA GLY A 10 -0.81 -5.45 -6.07
C GLY A 10 -0.09 -4.21 -6.59
N ASP A 11 -0.56 -3.67 -7.70
CA ASP A 11 -0.05 -2.40 -8.22
C ASP A 11 -0.49 -1.20 -7.36
N CYS A 12 0.21 -0.10 -7.52
CA CYS A 12 -0.18 1.19 -6.95
C CYS A 12 0.46 2.35 -7.73
N PRO A 13 -0.07 3.56 -7.62
CA PRO A 13 0.57 4.75 -8.17
C PRO A 13 1.98 4.96 -7.59
N GLY A 14 2.96 5.23 -8.46
CA GLY A 14 4.35 5.49 -8.07
C GLY A 14 5.36 4.40 -8.41
N ILE A 15 4.94 3.18 -8.82
CA ILE A 15 5.87 2.11 -9.23
C ILE A 15 6.78 2.59 -10.37
N ASN A 16 6.21 3.21 -11.40
CA ASN A 16 6.99 3.69 -12.54
C ASN A 16 7.95 4.82 -12.15
N ALA A 17 7.58 5.66 -11.19
CA ALA A 17 8.49 6.67 -10.62
C ALA A 17 9.67 6.02 -9.89
N THR A 18 9.43 4.92 -9.16
CA THR A 18 10.50 4.13 -8.54
C THR A 18 11.41 3.50 -9.59
N ILE A 19 10.83 2.85 -10.63
CA ILE A 19 11.60 2.24 -11.73
C ILE A 19 12.48 3.31 -12.41
N SER A 20 11.93 4.50 -12.66
CA SER A 20 12.68 5.64 -13.22
C SER A 20 13.78 6.09 -12.27
N GLY A 21 13.51 6.20 -10.97
CA GLY A 21 14.48 6.59 -9.95
C GLY A 21 15.65 5.62 -9.86
N VAL A 22 15.38 4.32 -9.78
CA VAL A 22 16.41 3.27 -9.79
C VAL A 22 17.18 3.30 -11.11
N GLY A 23 16.48 3.18 -12.25
CA GLY A 23 17.11 2.97 -13.54
C GLY A 23 17.92 4.17 -14.02
N LYS A 24 17.38 5.39 -13.89
CA LYS A 24 18.14 6.60 -14.28
C LYS A 24 19.35 6.84 -13.39
N THR A 25 19.21 6.68 -12.07
CA THR A 25 20.35 6.81 -11.16
C THR A 25 21.43 5.78 -11.48
N ALA A 26 21.04 4.53 -11.74
CA ALA A 26 21.97 3.46 -12.11
C ALA A 26 22.73 3.75 -13.41
N ILE A 27 22.00 4.12 -14.47
CA ILE A 27 22.59 4.35 -15.81
C ILE A 27 23.41 5.64 -15.83
N MET A 28 22.81 6.76 -15.39
CA MET A 28 23.39 8.10 -15.62
C MET A 28 24.46 8.46 -14.59
N HIS A 29 24.32 8.01 -13.34
CA HIS A 29 25.26 8.38 -12.28
C HIS A 29 26.34 7.32 -12.03
N TYR A 30 25.95 6.05 -12.09
CA TYR A 30 26.88 4.95 -11.78
C TYR A 30 27.33 4.14 -12.99
N GLY A 31 26.83 4.38 -14.21
CA GLY A 31 27.18 3.64 -15.41
C GLY A 31 26.84 2.14 -15.36
N MET A 32 25.78 1.77 -14.63
CA MET A 32 25.34 0.40 -14.49
C MET A 32 24.43 -0.01 -15.64
N GLU A 33 24.45 -1.31 -15.99
CA GLU A 33 23.43 -1.92 -16.85
C GLU A 33 22.18 -2.20 -16.06
N VAL A 34 21.01 -1.93 -16.68
CA VAL A 34 19.70 -2.13 -16.02
C VAL A 34 18.80 -2.98 -16.88
N ILE A 35 18.20 -4.01 -16.29
CA ILE A 35 17.12 -4.78 -16.92
C ILE A 35 15.84 -4.70 -16.09
N GLY A 36 14.72 -4.54 -16.78
CA GLY A 36 13.39 -4.72 -16.21
C GLY A 36 12.95 -6.17 -16.35
N ILE A 37 12.40 -6.74 -15.29
CA ILE A 37 11.89 -8.12 -15.25
C ILE A 37 10.36 -8.04 -15.25
N HIS A 38 9.73 -8.59 -16.30
CA HIS A 38 8.29 -8.54 -16.47
C HIS A 38 7.54 -9.43 -15.47
N SER A 39 6.32 -9.03 -15.09
CA SER A 39 5.42 -9.83 -14.25
C SER A 39 6.03 -10.33 -12.94
N GLY A 40 6.97 -9.56 -12.35
CA GLY A 40 7.57 -9.84 -11.06
C GLY A 40 8.37 -11.15 -11.03
N PHE A 41 8.19 -11.96 -9.99
CA PHE A 41 8.94 -13.21 -9.85
C PHE A 41 8.63 -14.25 -10.93
N ILE A 42 7.48 -14.19 -11.63
CA ILE A 42 7.21 -15.06 -12.80
C ILE A 42 8.21 -14.75 -13.92
N GLY A 43 8.45 -13.47 -14.20
CA GLY A 43 9.42 -13.07 -15.22
C GLY A 43 10.85 -13.53 -14.89
N LEU A 44 11.24 -13.48 -13.62
CA LEU A 44 12.55 -13.99 -13.20
C LEU A 44 12.65 -15.51 -13.35
N LEU A 45 11.56 -16.25 -13.08
CA LEU A 45 11.50 -17.69 -13.33
C LEU A 45 11.62 -18.05 -14.82
N ASN A 46 11.10 -17.21 -15.70
CA ASN A 46 11.04 -17.45 -17.14
C ASN A 46 12.12 -16.71 -17.95
N LYS A 47 12.94 -15.89 -17.30
CA LYS A 47 13.89 -14.95 -17.93
C LYS A 47 13.21 -13.98 -18.91
N ASP A 48 11.97 -13.54 -18.57
CA ASP A 48 11.24 -12.54 -19.35
C ASP A 48 11.71 -11.15 -18.91
N VAL A 49 12.66 -10.61 -19.68
CA VAL A 49 13.41 -9.40 -19.32
C VAL A 49 13.50 -8.42 -20.48
N GLN A 50 13.61 -7.15 -20.14
CA GLN A 50 13.83 -6.04 -21.07
C GLN A 50 15.05 -5.23 -20.63
N VAL A 51 15.96 -4.94 -21.54
CA VAL A 51 17.06 -4.01 -21.28
C VAL A 51 16.52 -2.58 -21.22
N PHE A 52 16.89 -1.85 -20.19
CA PHE A 52 16.54 -0.45 -20.03
C PHE A 52 17.67 0.48 -20.49
N ASP A 53 17.29 1.52 -21.21
CA ASP A 53 18.09 2.67 -21.56
C ASP A 53 17.40 3.97 -21.08
N GLU A 54 18.00 5.12 -21.32
CA GLU A 54 17.41 6.41 -20.95
C GLU A 54 16.04 6.66 -21.61
N ARG A 55 15.82 6.12 -22.82
CA ARG A 55 14.58 6.34 -23.58
C ARG A 55 13.44 5.55 -22.97
N SER A 56 13.67 4.27 -22.63
CA SER A 56 12.69 3.40 -21.98
C SER A 56 12.26 3.92 -20.59
N LEU A 57 13.11 4.68 -19.92
CA LEU A 57 12.84 5.29 -18.61
C LEU A 57 12.32 6.74 -18.70
N SER A 58 12.18 7.26 -19.92
CA SER A 58 11.66 8.61 -20.14
C SER A 58 10.14 8.64 -20.20
N GLY A 59 9.52 9.68 -19.61
CA GLY A 59 8.07 9.88 -19.65
C GLY A 59 7.23 8.94 -18.78
N ILE A 60 7.85 8.06 -17.97
CA ILE A 60 7.12 7.09 -17.14
C ILE A 60 6.80 7.59 -15.72
N LEU A 61 7.41 8.69 -15.29
CA LEU A 61 7.33 9.20 -13.92
C LEU A 61 5.89 9.40 -13.42
N ASN A 62 5.02 9.88 -14.29
CA ASN A 62 3.63 10.19 -13.98
C ASN A 62 2.63 9.09 -14.36
N LEU A 63 3.09 7.97 -14.89
CA LEU A 63 2.20 6.87 -15.27
C LEU A 63 1.77 6.05 -14.05
N GLY A 64 0.48 5.74 -13.96
CA GLY A 64 -0.05 4.78 -13.01
C GLY A 64 0.30 3.33 -13.38
N GLY A 65 -0.01 2.39 -12.49
CA GLY A 65 0.33 0.99 -12.68
C GLY A 65 1.83 0.74 -12.76
N THR A 66 2.25 -0.22 -13.59
CA THR A 66 3.66 -0.58 -13.79
C THR A 66 3.93 -0.98 -15.23
N ILE A 67 4.97 -0.39 -15.84
CA ILE A 67 5.42 -0.74 -17.21
C ILE A 67 5.96 -2.18 -17.30
N LEU A 68 6.38 -2.77 -16.17
CA LEU A 68 6.87 -4.15 -16.11
C LEU A 68 5.77 -5.17 -15.87
N GLY A 69 4.53 -4.73 -15.61
CA GLY A 69 3.50 -5.63 -15.11
C GLY A 69 3.83 -6.16 -13.70
N THR A 70 2.95 -6.95 -13.12
CA THR A 70 3.12 -7.51 -11.78
C THR A 70 2.45 -8.87 -11.66
N SER A 71 2.87 -9.66 -10.68
CA SER A 71 2.21 -10.93 -10.33
C SER A 71 2.21 -11.14 -8.82
N ARG A 72 1.35 -12.06 -8.36
CA ARG A 72 1.29 -12.49 -6.94
C ARG A 72 2.04 -13.80 -6.71
N GLU A 73 3.00 -14.14 -7.57
CA GLU A 73 3.82 -15.32 -7.39
C GLU A 73 4.63 -15.24 -6.09
N LYS A 74 4.64 -16.32 -5.33
CA LYS A 74 5.36 -16.48 -4.07
C LYS A 74 6.28 -17.70 -4.18
N PRO A 75 7.51 -17.55 -4.69
CA PRO A 75 8.41 -18.67 -5.02
C PRO A 75 8.65 -19.63 -3.86
N PHE A 76 8.71 -19.12 -2.63
CA PHE A 76 8.98 -19.92 -1.42
C PHE A 76 7.73 -20.55 -0.79
N ARG A 77 6.53 -20.28 -1.29
CA ARG A 77 5.27 -20.71 -0.62
C ARG A 77 5.19 -22.24 -0.49
N LYS A 78 5.48 -22.98 -1.54
CA LYS A 78 5.48 -24.46 -1.52
C LYS A 78 6.64 -24.99 -0.70
N LEU A 79 7.85 -24.44 -0.86
CA LEU A 79 9.03 -24.82 -0.10
C LEU A 79 8.79 -24.72 1.41
N LEU A 80 8.22 -23.61 1.88
CA LEU A 80 7.90 -23.38 3.29
C LEU A 80 6.75 -24.26 3.82
N ALA A 81 5.84 -24.73 2.94
CA ALA A 81 4.68 -25.53 3.33
C ALA A 81 4.93 -27.04 3.28
N SER A 82 5.71 -27.52 2.30
CA SER A 82 5.90 -28.96 2.03
C SER A 82 7.35 -29.40 1.79
N GLY A 83 8.30 -28.44 1.77
CA GLY A 83 9.71 -28.72 1.44
C GLY A 83 9.96 -29.05 -0.04
N ASP A 84 8.95 -28.98 -0.90
CA ASP A 84 9.00 -29.45 -2.27
C ASP A 84 8.73 -28.31 -3.26
N SER A 85 9.77 -27.52 -3.57
CA SER A 85 9.70 -26.51 -4.63
C SER A 85 11.09 -26.18 -5.18
N GLU A 86 11.26 -26.34 -6.46
CA GLU A 86 12.47 -25.96 -7.19
C GLU A 86 12.52 -24.46 -7.56
N LYS A 87 11.45 -23.69 -7.35
CA LYS A 87 11.38 -22.29 -7.77
C LYS A 87 12.50 -21.40 -7.22
N PRO A 88 12.89 -21.49 -5.95
CA PRO A 88 14.01 -20.71 -5.43
C PRO A 88 15.32 -20.99 -6.14
N GLU A 89 15.61 -22.26 -6.43
CA GLU A 89 16.81 -22.71 -7.16
C GLU A 89 16.80 -22.22 -8.62
N ILE A 90 15.63 -22.30 -9.29
CA ILE A 90 15.46 -21.77 -10.64
C ILE A 90 15.69 -20.25 -10.66
N ILE A 91 15.17 -19.52 -9.66
CA ILE A 91 15.41 -18.08 -9.55
C ILE A 91 16.89 -17.78 -9.38
N LYS A 92 17.58 -18.52 -8.51
CA LYS A 92 19.03 -18.36 -8.28
C LYS A 92 19.81 -18.61 -9.55
N LYS A 93 19.54 -19.73 -10.23
CA LYS A 93 20.17 -20.06 -11.50
C LYS A 93 19.92 -18.96 -12.55
N ASN A 94 18.68 -18.50 -12.71
CA ASN A 94 18.35 -17.46 -13.69
C ASN A 94 18.98 -16.11 -13.34
N TYR A 95 19.10 -15.75 -12.06
CA TYR A 95 19.82 -14.58 -11.59
C TYR A 95 21.29 -14.62 -12.04
N GLU A 96 21.95 -15.77 -11.83
CA GLU A 96 23.35 -16.01 -12.25
C GLU A 96 23.51 -16.01 -13.78
N GLU A 97 22.62 -16.69 -14.52
CA GLU A 97 22.64 -16.74 -16.00
C GLU A 97 22.38 -15.39 -16.65
N LEU A 98 21.56 -14.53 -16.05
CA LEU A 98 21.32 -13.16 -16.49
C LEU A 98 22.49 -12.23 -16.15
N GLY A 99 23.46 -12.70 -15.35
CA GLY A 99 24.62 -11.93 -14.92
C GLY A 99 24.24 -10.76 -14.00
N LEU A 100 23.23 -10.94 -13.14
CA LEU A 100 22.81 -9.90 -12.23
C LEU A 100 23.77 -9.78 -11.05
N ASP A 101 24.17 -8.57 -10.73
CA ASP A 101 24.92 -8.23 -9.51
C ASP A 101 23.98 -7.92 -8.34
N CYS A 102 22.76 -7.43 -8.63
CA CYS A 102 21.73 -7.15 -7.64
C CYS A 102 20.32 -7.20 -8.23
N LEU A 103 19.34 -7.55 -7.40
CA LEU A 103 17.91 -7.54 -7.70
C LEU A 103 17.17 -6.49 -6.85
N VAL A 104 16.52 -5.52 -7.48
CA VAL A 104 15.64 -4.55 -6.82
C VAL A 104 14.21 -5.09 -6.82
N CYS A 105 13.66 -5.37 -5.63
CA CYS A 105 12.33 -5.91 -5.42
C CYS A 105 11.36 -4.82 -4.96
N ILE A 106 10.53 -4.30 -5.87
CA ILE A 106 9.52 -3.28 -5.58
C ILE A 106 8.22 -3.99 -5.18
N GLY A 107 7.79 -3.89 -3.90
CA GLY A 107 6.56 -4.55 -3.50
C GLY A 107 6.15 -4.39 -2.04
N GLY A 108 5.00 -4.98 -1.70
CA GLY A 108 4.42 -4.99 -0.36
C GLY A 108 5.06 -6.03 0.57
N ASN A 109 4.46 -6.26 1.74
CA ASN A 109 4.94 -7.18 2.78
C ASN A 109 5.35 -8.56 2.26
N GLY A 110 4.53 -9.15 1.38
CA GLY A 110 4.84 -10.46 0.76
C GLY A 110 6.09 -10.43 -0.10
N THR A 111 6.33 -9.34 -0.82
CA THR A 111 7.51 -9.13 -1.65
C THR A 111 8.76 -8.92 -0.79
N GLN A 112 8.66 -8.12 0.27
CA GLN A 112 9.78 -7.91 1.20
C GLN A 112 10.17 -9.23 1.91
N LYS A 113 9.19 -10.06 2.28
CA LYS A 113 9.45 -11.41 2.81
C LYS A 113 10.17 -12.30 1.79
N THR A 114 9.74 -12.27 0.52
CA THR A 114 10.41 -13.02 -0.55
C THR A 114 11.83 -12.49 -0.80
N ALA A 115 12.02 -11.17 -0.83
CA ALA A 115 13.34 -10.54 -0.96
C ALA A 115 14.30 -10.96 0.16
N ASN A 116 13.82 -11.01 1.41
CA ASN A 116 14.59 -11.53 2.54
C ASN A 116 15.02 -13.00 2.33
N LEU A 117 14.11 -13.85 1.89
CA LEU A 117 14.42 -15.26 1.64
C LEU A 117 15.42 -15.45 0.48
N LEU A 118 15.33 -14.63 -0.58
CA LEU A 118 16.32 -14.62 -1.66
C LEU A 118 17.70 -14.18 -1.16
N SER A 119 17.76 -13.18 -0.29
CA SER A 119 19.01 -12.76 0.34
C SER A 119 19.63 -13.87 1.18
N GLN A 120 18.81 -14.65 1.90
CA GLN A 120 19.28 -15.78 2.72
C GLN A 120 19.89 -16.94 1.90
N ILE A 121 19.47 -17.13 0.65
CA ILE A 121 20.06 -18.12 -0.27
C ILE A 121 21.22 -17.55 -1.11
N GLY A 122 21.71 -16.34 -0.76
CA GLY A 122 22.93 -15.74 -1.29
C GLY A 122 22.74 -14.80 -2.48
N LEU A 123 21.52 -14.33 -2.81
CA LEU A 123 21.32 -13.30 -3.81
C LEU A 123 21.50 -11.91 -3.19
N ASN A 124 22.12 -11.00 -3.91
CA ASN A 124 22.13 -9.58 -3.55
C ASN A 124 20.79 -8.97 -3.89
N VAL A 125 20.08 -8.46 -2.89
CA VAL A 125 18.72 -7.95 -3.05
C VAL A 125 18.56 -6.62 -2.30
N ILE A 126 17.85 -5.67 -2.92
CA ILE A 126 17.35 -4.46 -2.27
C ILE A 126 15.82 -4.45 -2.35
N GLY A 127 15.16 -4.26 -1.23
CA GLY A 127 13.71 -4.07 -1.14
C GLY A 127 13.33 -2.59 -1.28
N VAL A 128 12.22 -2.32 -1.99
CA VAL A 128 11.60 -0.99 -2.04
C VAL A 128 10.14 -1.12 -1.60
N PRO A 129 9.72 -0.42 -0.54
CA PRO A 129 8.39 -0.58 0.07
C PRO A 129 7.31 0.07 -0.80
N LYS A 130 6.44 -0.76 -1.37
CA LYS A 130 5.37 -0.38 -2.29
C LYS A 130 4.04 -0.96 -1.82
N THR A 131 3.14 -0.11 -1.36
CA THR A 131 1.74 -0.44 -1.08
C THR A 131 0.93 0.83 -0.84
N ILE A 132 -0.37 0.80 -1.18
CA ILE A 132 -1.31 1.86 -0.76
C ILE A 132 -1.68 1.73 0.71
N ASP A 133 -1.52 0.56 1.32
CA ASP A 133 -2.03 0.22 2.66
C ASP A 133 -1.19 0.84 3.79
N ASN A 134 0.01 1.36 3.48
CA ASN A 134 0.98 1.94 4.42
C ASN A 134 1.35 1.02 5.60
N ASP A 135 1.29 -0.29 5.37
CA ASP A 135 1.38 -1.34 6.40
C ASP A 135 2.75 -2.03 6.50
N ILE A 136 3.78 -1.54 5.78
CA ILE A 136 5.13 -2.12 5.81
C ILE A 136 5.87 -1.62 7.04
N TRP A 137 6.33 -2.57 7.87
CA TRP A 137 7.16 -2.28 9.03
C TRP A 137 8.49 -1.64 8.62
N GLY A 138 8.99 -0.74 9.46
CA GLY A 138 10.32 -0.15 9.28
C GLY A 138 10.35 1.10 8.38
N THR A 139 9.22 1.52 7.81
CA THR A 139 9.10 2.79 7.08
C THR A 139 7.93 3.61 7.60
N ASP A 140 8.10 4.92 7.68
CA ASP A 140 7.04 5.81 8.16
C ASP A 140 5.93 5.97 7.12
N ILE A 141 6.28 5.93 5.83
CA ILE A 141 5.32 6.05 4.73
C ILE A 141 5.75 5.21 3.53
N THR A 142 4.77 4.68 2.79
CA THR A 142 4.94 3.99 1.52
C THR A 142 4.38 4.81 0.37
N PHE A 143 5.00 4.78 -0.81
CA PHE A 143 4.40 5.43 -1.98
C PHE A 143 3.17 4.67 -2.48
N GLY A 144 2.25 5.41 -3.07
CA GLY A 144 0.90 4.97 -3.42
C GLY A 144 -0.13 5.27 -2.34
N PHE A 145 0.27 5.38 -1.07
CA PHE A 145 -0.61 5.69 0.04
C PHE A 145 -1.23 7.09 -0.06
N ASN A 146 -0.41 8.13 -0.31
CA ASN A 146 -0.92 9.49 -0.44
C ASN A 146 -1.93 9.62 -1.59
N THR A 147 -1.65 8.99 -2.72
CA THR A 147 -2.59 8.97 -3.85
C THR A 147 -3.90 8.28 -3.49
N ALA A 148 -3.84 7.12 -2.81
CA ALA A 148 -5.04 6.39 -2.39
C ALA A 148 -5.88 7.20 -1.38
N VAL A 149 -5.23 7.87 -0.43
CA VAL A 149 -5.89 8.79 0.51
C VAL A 149 -6.56 9.94 -0.23
N ASN A 150 -5.90 10.57 -1.21
CA ASN A 150 -6.49 11.65 -2.00
C ASN A 150 -7.74 11.19 -2.76
N ILE A 151 -7.70 10.02 -3.41
CA ILE A 151 -8.84 9.44 -4.14
C ILE A 151 -10.00 9.15 -3.17
N ALA A 152 -9.70 8.57 -2.01
CA ALA A 152 -10.71 8.27 -1.00
C ALA A 152 -11.32 9.55 -0.42
N THR A 153 -10.51 10.57 -0.12
CA THR A 153 -10.98 11.88 0.38
C THR A 153 -11.86 12.57 -0.65
N GLU A 154 -11.44 12.65 -1.91
CA GLU A 154 -12.26 13.24 -2.99
C GLU A 154 -13.60 12.51 -3.14
N SER A 155 -13.62 11.20 -2.98
CA SER A 155 -14.85 10.41 -3.03
C SER A 155 -15.76 10.73 -1.85
N ILE A 156 -15.21 10.87 -0.64
CA ILE A 156 -15.96 11.27 0.57
C ILE A 156 -16.54 12.68 0.39
N ASP A 157 -15.75 13.65 -0.09
CA ASP A 157 -16.18 15.03 -0.34
C ASP A 157 -17.41 15.10 -1.25
N ARG A 158 -17.42 14.26 -2.31
CA ARG A 158 -18.58 14.18 -3.23
C ARG A 158 -19.84 13.63 -2.56
N LEU A 159 -19.70 12.76 -1.56
CA LEU A 159 -20.83 12.15 -0.86
C LEU A 159 -21.51 13.09 0.13
N HIS A 160 -20.82 14.09 0.66
CA HIS A 160 -21.44 15.07 1.58
C HIS A 160 -22.66 15.77 0.98
N SER A 161 -22.59 16.17 -0.28
CA SER A 161 -23.69 16.87 -0.95
C SER A 161 -24.93 16.00 -1.10
N THR A 162 -24.77 14.75 -1.51
CA THR A 162 -25.90 13.82 -1.65
C THR A 162 -26.43 13.35 -0.29
N ALA A 163 -25.54 13.10 0.69
CA ALA A 163 -25.92 12.75 2.05
C ALA A 163 -26.77 13.85 2.69
N SER A 164 -26.35 15.11 2.54
CA SER A 164 -27.08 16.29 3.04
C SER A 164 -28.44 16.47 2.35
N SER A 165 -28.50 16.35 1.02
CA SER A 165 -29.73 16.53 0.24
C SER A 165 -30.81 15.51 0.62
N HIS A 166 -30.42 14.28 0.90
CA HIS A 166 -31.34 13.20 1.24
C HIS A 166 -31.47 12.93 2.72
N LYS A 167 -30.72 13.62 3.59
CA LYS A 167 -30.72 13.46 5.05
C LYS A 167 -30.48 12.01 5.49
N ARG A 168 -29.47 11.35 4.89
CA ARG A 168 -29.16 9.94 5.10
C ARG A 168 -27.74 9.71 5.63
N VAL A 169 -27.48 8.49 6.06
CA VAL A 169 -26.13 8.05 6.38
C VAL A 169 -25.46 7.47 5.14
N MET A 170 -24.23 7.89 4.85
CA MET A 170 -23.41 7.32 3.79
C MET A 170 -22.25 6.54 4.40
N VAL A 171 -22.18 5.24 4.11
CA VAL A 171 -21.08 4.36 4.50
C VAL A 171 -20.09 4.24 3.34
N VAL A 172 -18.83 4.54 3.57
CA VAL A 172 -17.77 4.50 2.55
C VAL A 172 -16.75 3.45 2.94
N GLU A 173 -16.70 2.34 2.20
CA GLU A 173 -15.69 1.31 2.40
C GLU A 173 -14.44 1.64 1.60
N VAL A 174 -13.30 1.65 2.29
CA VAL A 174 -11.98 1.90 1.72
C VAL A 174 -11.06 0.70 1.89
N MET A 175 -10.08 0.57 0.99
CA MET A 175 -9.03 -0.44 1.08
C MET A 175 -8.11 -0.19 2.28
N GLY A 176 -7.14 -1.05 2.50
CA GLY A 176 -6.15 -1.00 3.58
C GLY A 176 -5.74 -2.38 4.08
N HIS A 177 -6.35 -3.44 3.51
CA HIS A 177 -6.12 -4.85 3.87
C HIS A 177 -6.33 -5.06 5.39
N HIS A 178 -5.26 -5.26 6.17
CA HIS A 178 -5.34 -5.48 7.62
C HIS A 178 -5.09 -4.20 8.44
N ALA A 179 -4.84 -3.05 7.79
CA ALA A 179 -4.50 -1.80 8.44
C ALA A 179 -5.50 -0.68 8.11
N GLY A 180 -5.85 0.10 9.09
CA GLY A 180 -6.83 1.19 8.97
C GLY A 180 -6.26 2.52 8.48
N TRP A 181 -5.05 2.57 7.94
CA TRP A 181 -4.38 3.83 7.59
C TRP A 181 -5.16 4.69 6.58
N ILE A 182 -5.66 4.09 5.49
CA ILE A 182 -6.45 4.83 4.48
C ILE A 182 -7.74 5.35 5.11
N ALA A 183 -8.46 4.51 5.86
CA ALA A 183 -9.71 4.90 6.51
C ALA A 183 -9.49 6.04 7.51
N LEU A 184 -8.40 5.99 8.30
CA LEU A 184 -8.07 7.03 9.27
C LEU A 184 -7.76 8.36 8.56
N TYR A 185 -6.84 8.35 7.60
CA TYR A 185 -6.40 9.58 6.94
C TYR A 185 -7.48 10.18 6.04
N ALA A 186 -8.14 9.37 5.22
CA ALA A 186 -9.21 9.85 4.34
C ALA A 186 -10.47 10.24 5.12
N GLY A 187 -10.82 9.47 6.16
CA GLY A 187 -11.96 9.79 7.00
C GLY A 187 -11.77 11.10 7.77
N MET A 188 -10.59 11.33 8.35
CA MET A 188 -10.28 12.59 9.02
C MET A 188 -10.25 13.77 8.04
N ALA A 189 -9.60 13.62 6.89
CA ALA A 189 -9.50 14.67 5.88
C ALA A 189 -10.85 14.98 5.24
N GLY A 190 -11.68 13.97 4.97
CA GLY A 190 -13.02 14.09 4.37
C GLY A 190 -14.13 14.41 5.38
N GLY A 191 -13.81 14.69 6.65
CA GLY A 191 -14.80 15.10 7.64
C GLY A 191 -15.81 14.02 8.02
N ALA A 192 -15.39 12.75 8.08
CA ALA A 192 -16.22 11.66 8.54
C ALA A 192 -16.63 11.84 10.01
N ASP A 193 -17.85 11.42 10.32
CA ASP A 193 -18.41 11.44 11.68
C ASP A 193 -18.07 10.18 12.46
N VAL A 194 -17.92 9.07 11.72
CA VAL A 194 -17.55 7.76 12.25
C VAL A 194 -16.42 7.19 11.39
N ILE A 195 -15.37 6.65 12.02
CA ILE A 195 -14.28 5.97 11.33
C ILE A 195 -14.04 4.63 12.01
N LEU A 196 -14.23 3.52 11.27
CA LEU A 196 -14.07 2.17 11.80
C LEU A 196 -12.78 1.53 11.30
N LEU A 197 -11.90 1.17 12.24
CA LEU A 197 -10.56 0.64 11.99
C LEU A 197 -10.44 -0.79 12.50
N PRO A 198 -9.76 -1.70 11.78
CA PRO A 198 -9.57 -3.09 12.24
C PRO A 198 -8.81 -3.17 13.57
N GLU A 199 -7.89 -2.26 13.81
CA GLU A 199 -7.03 -2.25 15.01
C GLU A 199 -7.78 -1.88 16.29
N LEU A 200 -8.89 -1.15 16.18
CA LEU A 200 -9.62 -0.69 17.36
C LEU A 200 -10.80 -1.60 17.71
N GLY A 201 -11.34 -2.30 16.74
CA GLY A 201 -12.66 -2.92 16.86
C GLY A 201 -13.77 -1.88 17.02
N TYR A 202 -15.01 -2.29 17.10
CA TYR A 202 -16.16 -1.36 17.24
C TYR A 202 -17.33 -2.04 17.95
N ASP A 203 -18.19 -1.21 18.55
CA ASP A 203 -19.50 -1.55 19.07
C ASP A 203 -20.55 -0.84 18.22
N ILE A 204 -21.42 -1.61 17.56
CA ILE A 204 -22.42 -1.07 16.64
C ILE A 204 -23.45 -0.20 17.35
N ASP A 205 -23.77 -0.51 18.60
CA ASP A 205 -24.72 0.28 19.37
C ASP A 205 -24.17 1.67 19.67
N LYS A 206 -22.88 1.80 19.94
CA LYS A 206 -22.22 3.11 20.11
C LYS A 206 -22.13 3.89 18.79
N VAL A 207 -21.94 3.21 17.66
CA VAL A 207 -22.02 3.84 16.34
C VAL A 207 -23.43 4.40 16.12
N ASN A 208 -24.47 3.61 16.38
CA ASN A 208 -25.87 4.02 16.25
C ASN A 208 -26.20 5.21 17.18
N GLU A 209 -25.75 5.15 18.43
CA GLU A 209 -25.94 6.24 19.41
C GLU A 209 -25.31 7.54 18.92
N ALA A 210 -24.08 7.50 18.42
CA ALA A 210 -23.38 8.67 17.90
C ALA A 210 -24.14 9.31 16.71
N ILE A 211 -24.67 8.49 15.79
CA ILE A 211 -25.45 8.96 14.64
C ILE A 211 -26.77 9.59 15.11
N LEU A 212 -27.47 8.96 16.04
CA LEU A 212 -28.71 9.50 16.60
C LEU A 212 -28.49 10.81 17.38
N ASP A 213 -27.40 10.90 18.12
CA ASP A 213 -27.00 12.13 18.83
C ASP A 213 -26.76 13.28 17.86
N ARG A 214 -26.10 13.02 16.75
CA ARG A 214 -25.90 14.04 15.69
C ARG A 214 -27.22 14.51 15.11
N ALA A 215 -28.14 13.59 14.80
CA ALA A 215 -29.46 13.89 14.29
C ALA A 215 -30.25 14.76 15.29
N ARG A 216 -30.23 14.42 16.61
CA ARG A 216 -30.85 15.20 17.68
C ARG A 216 -30.29 16.64 17.77
N ARG A 217 -28.99 16.82 17.47
CA ARG A 217 -28.33 18.13 17.45
C ARG A 217 -28.57 18.92 16.14
N GLY A 218 -29.50 18.46 15.29
CA GLY A 218 -29.86 19.14 14.05
C GLY A 218 -28.87 18.91 12.90
N LYS A 219 -28.00 17.91 12.97
CA LYS A 219 -27.13 17.50 11.87
C LYS A 219 -27.82 16.38 11.06
N PRO A 220 -28.35 16.68 9.87
CA PRO A 220 -29.33 15.80 9.22
C PRO A 220 -28.73 14.59 8.52
N TYR A 221 -27.42 14.47 8.41
CA TYR A 221 -26.74 13.37 7.74
C TYR A 221 -25.46 12.98 8.48
N SER A 222 -24.91 11.81 8.17
CA SER A 222 -23.63 11.37 8.67
C SER A 222 -22.83 10.63 7.60
N ILE A 223 -21.49 10.77 7.67
CA ILE A 223 -20.52 10.03 6.87
C ILE A 223 -19.81 9.02 7.79
N VAL A 224 -19.84 7.76 7.39
CA VAL A 224 -19.19 6.65 8.08
C VAL A 224 -18.13 6.07 7.17
N VAL A 225 -16.86 6.16 7.53
CA VAL A 225 -15.76 5.55 6.78
C VAL A 225 -15.37 4.23 7.42
N VAL A 226 -15.29 3.17 6.61
CA VAL A 226 -15.06 1.80 7.07
C VAL A 226 -13.86 1.22 6.35
N ALA A 227 -12.87 0.75 7.09
CA ALA A 227 -11.78 -0.03 6.52
C ALA A 227 -12.27 -1.44 6.11
N GLU A 228 -11.85 -1.92 4.93
CA GLU A 228 -12.23 -3.27 4.44
C GLU A 228 -11.80 -4.42 5.39
N GLY A 229 -10.84 -4.16 6.26
CA GLY A 229 -10.27 -5.13 7.19
C GLY A 229 -10.99 -5.28 8.52
N ILE A 230 -12.06 -4.55 8.81
CA ILE A 230 -12.80 -4.74 10.07
C ILE A 230 -13.49 -6.09 10.08
N GLU A 231 -13.60 -6.71 11.27
CA GLU A 231 -14.35 -7.95 11.45
C GLU A 231 -15.85 -7.68 11.50
N THR A 232 -16.64 -8.53 10.83
CA THR A 232 -18.09 -8.51 10.87
C THR A 232 -18.63 -9.84 11.40
N PRO A 233 -19.73 -9.86 12.20
CA PRO A 233 -20.26 -11.09 12.78
C PRO A 233 -20.71 -12.14 11.74
N ASP A 234 -21.19 -11.67 10.59
CA ASP A 234 -21.67 -12.53 9.50
C ASP A 234 -20.59 -12.84 8.44
N LYS A 235 -19.35 -12.37 8.65
CA LYS A 235 -18.21 -12.52 7.73
C LYS A 235 -18.49 -12.01 6.30
N LYS A 236 -19.47 -11.14 6.16
CA LYS A 236 -19.78 -10.46 4.91
C LYS A 236 -18.94 -9.19 4.75
N ARG A 237 -19.12 -8.52 3.60
CA ARG A 237 -18.45 -7.26 3.34
C ARG A 237 -18.76 -6.24 4.45
N PRO A 238 -17.75 -5.54 4.96
CA PRO A 238 -17.94 -4.57 6.05
C PRO A 238 -19.04 -3.54 5.77
N SER A 239 -19.04 -2.90 4.58
CA SER A 239 -20.06 -1.90 4.25
C SER A 239 -21.47 -2.46 4.27
N ASP A 240 -21.69 -3.67 3.75
CA ASP A 240 -23.01 -4.32 3.72
C ASP A 240 -23.54 -4.56 5.14
N TYR A 241 -22.67 -5.00 6.05
CA TYR A 241 -23.06 -5.23 7.45
C TYR A 241 -23.34 -3.91 8.17
N ILE A 242 -22.41 -2.96 8.11
CA ILE A 242 -22.52 -1.67 8.81
C ILE A 242 -23.75 -0.89 8.33
N THR A 243 -24.00 -0.85 7.02
CA THR A 243 -25.16 -0.18 6.43
C THR A 243 -26.47 -0.73 6.99
N ARG A 244 -26.65 -2.05 6.98
CA ARG A 244 -27.86 -2.70 7.53
C ARG A 244 -28.00 -2.50 9.03
N ALA A 245 -26.88 -2.58 9.76
CA ALA A 245 -26.90 -2.45 11.22
C ALA A 245 -27.23 -1.01 11.66
N ILE A 246 -26.72 0.00 10.93
CA ILE A 246 -27.07 1.41 11.18
C ILE A 246 -28.54 1.67 10.84
N GLU A 247 -29.05 1.23 9.68
CA GLU A 247 -30.43 1.43 9.28
C GLU A 247 -31.41 0.78 10.26
N ALA A 248 -31.09 -0.46 10.69
CA ALA A 248 -31.91 -1.18 11.68
C ALA A 248 -31.90 -0.52 13.08
N GLY A 249 -30.73 -0.04 13.54
CA GLY A 249 -30.58 0.55 14.87
C GLY A 249 -31.02 2.00 15.00
N THR A 250 -31.01 2.74 13.89
CA THR A 250 -31.31 4.20 13.90
C THR A 250 -32.62 4.56 13.22
N GLY A 251 -33.14 3.73 12.32
CA GLY A 251 -34.26 4.05 11.44
C GLY A 251 -33.93 5.09 10.36
N ILE A 252 -32.68 5.52 10.23
CA ILE A 252 -32.25 6.50 9.24
C ILE A 252 -31.82 5.77 7.97
N GLU A 253 -32.33 6.20 6.82
CA GLU A 253 -31.94 5.63 5.53
C GLU A 253 -30.41 5.64 5.37
N THR A 254 -29.82 4.49 5.11
CA THR A 254 -28.37 4.29 5.02
C THR A 254 -28.01 3.67 3.68
N ARG A 255 -26.98 4.19 3.03
CA ARG A 255 -26.44 3.68 1.75
C ARG A 255 -24.94 3.53 1.84
N ASP A 256 -24.41 2.56 1.11
CA ASP A 256 -22.97 2.33 1.06
C ASP A 256 -22.38 2.63 -0.32
N THR A 257 -21.08 2.86 -0.31
CA THR A 257 -20.23 2.99 -1.48
C THR A 257 -18.92 2.28 -1.20
N VAL A 258 -18.54 1.35 -2.08
CA VAL A 258 -17.26 0.63 -1.99
C VAL A 258 -16.30 1.21 -3.03
N LEU A 259 -15.23 1.85 -2.58
CA LEU A 259 -14.28 2.48 -3.50
C LEU A 259 -13.41 1.44 -4.23
N GLY A 260 -13.04 0.37 -3.54
CA GLY A 260 -12.32 -0.76 -4.14
C GLY A 260 -11.07 -0.35 -4.91
N TYR A 261 -10.85 -0.98 -6.06
CA TYR A 261 -9.64 -0.81 -6.87
C TYR A 261 -9.43 0.58 -7.49
N THR A 262 -10.42 1.48 -7.47
CA THR A 262 -10.20 2.87 -7.90
C THR A 262 -9.10 3.55 -7.10
N GLN A 263 -8.89 3.13 -5.85
CA GLN A 263 -7.82 3.64 -4.96
C GLN A 263 -6.41 3.18 -5.38
N ARG A 264 -6.28 2.17 -6.26
CA ARG A 264 -5.00 1.69 -6.81
C ARG A 264 -4.66 2.33 -8.15
N GLY A 265 -5.63 2.95 -8.81
CA GLY A 265 -5.51 3.45 -10.16
C GLY A 265 -5.06 4.90 -10.27
N GLY A 266 -4.90 5.34 -11.50
CA GLY A 266 -4.58 6.72 -11.82
C GLY A 266 -3.11 7.10 -11.66
N ASN A 267 -2.83 8.36 -11.96
CA ASN A 267 -1.50 8.93 -11.86
C ASN A 267 -1.09 9.13 -10.40
N PRO A 268 0.19 8.87 -10.04
CA PRO A 268 0.67 9.16 -8.71
C PRO A 268 0.60 10.66 -8.39
N SER A 269 0.24 10.99 -7.15
CA SER A 269 0.32 12.36 -6.65
C SER A 269 1.76 12.89 -6.73
N PRO A 270 1.97 14.22 -6.75
CA PRO A 270 3.32 14.78 -6.69
C PRO A 270 4.13 14.28 -5.50
N PHE A 271 3.47 14.07 -4.34
CA PHE A 271 4.09 13.51 -3.16
C PHE A 271 4.63 12.08 -3.42
N ASP A 272 3.79 11.19 -3.95
CA ASP A 272 4.18 9.80 -4.22
C ASP A 272 5.24 9.70 -5.32
N ARG A 273 5.21 10.58 -6.35
CA ARG A 273 6.28 10.65 -7.38
C ARG A 273 7.63 10.97 -6.75
N ASN A 274 7.69 12.01 -5.91
CA ASN A 274 8.92 12.43 -5.26
C ASN A 274 9.43 11.37 -4.27
N LEU A 275 8.54 10.80 -3.46
CA LEU A 275 8.87 9.73 -2.53
C LEU A 275 9.42 8.49 -3.26
N ALA A 276 8.71 8.04 -4.28
CA ALA A 276 9.09 6.87 -5.08
C ALA A 276 10.45 7.07 -5.77
N THR A 277 10.70 8.26 -6.34
CA THR A 277 11.98 8.62 -6.98
C THR A 277 13.13 8.62 -5.97
N ARG A 278 12.92 9.21 -4.78
CA ARG A 278 13.93 9.25 -3.70
C ARG A 278 14.29 7.85 -3.21
N LEU A 279 13.27 7.00 -2.96
CA LEU A 279 13.50 5.61 -2.55
C LEU A 279 14.23 4.81 -3.64
N GLY A 280 13.88 5.03 -4.92
CA GLY A 280 14.56 4.40 -6.05
C GLY A 280 16.03 4.83 -6.17
N GLY A 281 16.31 6.11 -6.06
CA GLY A 281 17.69 6.64 -6.09
C GLY A 281 18.54 6.07 -4.96
N HIS A 282 18.03 6.07 -3.72
CA HIS A 282 18.75 5.51 -2.57
C HIS A 282 18.96 3.98 -2.66
N ALA A 283 18.01 3.26 -3.25
CA ALA A 283 18.20 1.83 -3.53
C ALA A 283 19.44 1.60 -4.43
N THR A 284 19.64 2.45 -5.42
CA THR A 284 20.81 2.38 -6.31
C THR A 284 22.11 2.78 -5.60
N GLU A 285 22.05 3.76 -4.71
CA GLU A 285 23.20 4.15 -3.87
C GLU A 285 23.66 2.98 -2.97
N LEU A 286 22.72 2.29 -2.31
CA LEU A 286 23.06 1.08 -1.54
C LEU A 286 23.74 0.01 -2.40
N ILE A 287 23.27 -0.21 -3.63
CA ILE A 287 23.86 -1.15 -4.56
C ILE A 287 25.30 -0.74 -4.90
N ALA A 288 25.53 0.52 -5.22
CA ALA A 288 26.86 1.04 -5.55
C ALA A 288 27.84 0.90 -4.38
N ASN A 289 27.36 1.00 -3.14
CA ASN A 289 28.13 0.83 -1.92
C ASN A 289 28.31 -0.64 -1.49
N GLY A 290 27.68 -1.61 -2.19
CA GLY A 290 27.71 -3.02 -1.80
C GLY A 290 26.86 -3.37 -0.58
N GLU A 291 25.90 -2.53 -0.22
CA GLU A 291 25.00 -2.69 0.95
C GLU A 291 23.74 -3.46 0.57
N PHE A 292 23.79 -4.78 0.55
CA PHE A 292 22.69 -5.66 0.15
C PHE A 292 21.88 -6.20 1.34
N GLY A 293 20.78 -6.90 1.06
CA GLY A 293 19.91 -7.51 2.07
C GLY A 293 19.10 -6.46 2.87
N ARG A 294 18.88 -5.28 2.31
CA ARG A 294 18.25 -4.15 2.98
C ARG A 294 17.00 -3.70 2.22
N MET A 295 16.08 -3.05 2.94
CA MET A 295 14.96 -2.32 2.38
C MET A 295 15.19 -0.83 2.58
N VAL A 296 15.05 -0.03 1.53
CA VAL A 296 15.01 1.44 1.66
C VAL A 296 13.76 1.85 2.42
N CYS A 297 13.83 2.90 3.23
CA CYS A 297 12.71 3.35 4.05
C CYS A 297 12.74 4.87 4.25
N MET A 298 11.58 5.43 4.61
CA MET A 298 11.48 6.81 5.11
C MET A 298 11.51 6.83 6.62
N LYS A 299 12.32 7.74 7.18
CA LYS A 299 12.36 8.08 8.60
C LYS A 299 12.27 9.61 8.74
N GLY A 300 11.10 10.11 9.13
CA GLY A 300 10.78 11.53 8.99
C GLY A 300 10.98 11.99 7.54
N ASP A 301 11.84 12.98 7.33
CA ASP A 301 12.15 13.52 6.00
C ASP A 301 13.38 12.88 5.31
N ARG A 302 13.98 11.85 5.92
CA ARG A 302 15.19 11.20 5.41
C ARG A 302 14.87 9.86 4.79
N VAL A 303 15.57 9.54 3.71
CA VAL A 303 15.62 8.18 3.18
C VAL A 303 16.77 7.44 3.87
N GLU A 304 16.45 6.32 4.43
CA GLU A 304 17.37 5.43 5.14
C GLU A 304 17.20 4.00 4.63
N SER A 305 17.84 3.04 5.26
CA SER A 305 17.62 1.63 4.97
C SER A 305 17.62 0.79 6.25
N ILE A 306 16.89 -0.31 6.20
CA ILE A 306 16.75 -1.27 7.30
C ILE A 306 17.00 -2.69 6.77
N PRO A 307 17.63 -3.61 7.54
CA PRO A 307 17.76 -5.00 7.12
C PRO A 307 16.43 -5.65 6.78
N LEU A 308 16.34 -6.36 5.65
CA LEU A 308 15.13 -7.06 5.23
C LEU A 308 14.63 -8.07 6.28
N LEU A 309 15.54 -8.66 7.04
CA LEU A 309 15.22 -9.58 8.13
C LEU A 309 14.36 -8.91 9.23
N GLU A 310 14.56 -7.62 9.47
CA GLU A 310 13.79 -6.87 10.48
C GLU A 310 12.39 -6.49 9.99
N VAL A 311 12.17 -6.48 8.67
CA VAL A 311 10.90 -6.14 8.04
C VAL A 311 10.03 -7.37 7.81
N ALA A 312 10.65 -8.48 7.41
CA ALA A 312 9.96 -9.67 6.95
C ALA A 312 8.99 -10.24 7.99
N GLY A 313 7.71 -10.29 7.63
CA GLY A 313 6.64 -10.87 8.49
C GLY A 313 6.07 -9.93 9.55
N LYS A 314 6.49 -8.67 9.60
CA LYS A 314 5.92 -7.65 10.50
C LYS A 314 4.98 -6.71 9.75
N LEU A 315 3.97 -6.19 10.45
CA LEU A 315 3.03 -5.19 9.94
C LEU A 315 3.12 -3.90 10.76
N LYS A 316 2.97 -2.78 10.08
CA LYS A 316 2.79 -1.47 10.69
C LYS A 316 1.29 -1.18 10.75
N LEU A 317 0.72 -1.31 11.93
CA LEU A 317 -0.69 -1.08 12.22
C LEU A 317 -0.90 0.30 12.86
N VAL A 318 -2.13 0.80 12.77
CA VAL A 318 -2.54 2.04 13.46
C VAL A 318 -2.60 1.76 14.96
N THR A 319 -1.91 2.59 15.76
CA THR A 319 -1.96 2.47 17.23
C THR A 319 -3.13 3.26 17.81
N PRO A 320 -3.75 2.80 18.91
CA PRO A 320 -4.90 3.47 19.52
C PRO A 320 -4.61 4.91 20.02
N ASP A 321 -3.35 5.23 20.25
CA ASP A 321 -2.84 6.53 20.71
C ASP A 321 -2.33 7.41 19.56
N HIS A 322 -2.54 6.99 18.30
CA HIS A 322 -2.16 7.79 17.13
C HIS A 322 -2.80 9.20 17.23
N ASP A 323 -2.04 10.24 16.94
CA ASP A 323 -2.44 11.64 17.13
C ASP A 323 -3.73 12.02 16.37
N LEU A 324 -3.94 11.51 15.16
CA LEU A 324 -5.19 11.72 14.40
C LEU A 324 -6.40 11.07 15.10
N ILE A 325 -6.24 9.93 15.77
CA ILE A 325 -7.33 9.33 16.56
C ILE A 325 -7.63 10.20 17.78
N VAL A 326 -6.58 10.62 18.49
CA VAL A 326 -6.74 11.50 19.64
C VAL A 326 -7.40 12.82 19.25
N GLN A 327 -6.95 13.43 18.16
CA GLN A 327 -7.53 14.67 17.66
C GLN A 327 -8.94 14.48 17.13
N GLY A 328 -9.22 13.39 16.41
CA GLY A 328 -10.56 13.05 15.91
C GLY A 328 -11.59 12.95 17.05
N LYS A 329 -11.24 12.24 18.14
CA LYS A 329 -12.08 12.14 19.33
C LYS A 329 -12.37 13.53 19.93
N ARG A 330 -11.38 14.43 20.01
CA ARG A 330 -11.56 15.80 20.50
C ARG A 330 -12.49 16.64 19.61
N MET A 331 -12.53 16.34 18.33
CA MET A 331 -13.44 16.98 17.34
C MET A 331 -14.82 16.34 17.29
N GLY A 332 -15.07 15.26 18.05
CA GLY A 332 -16.35 14.57 18.09
C GLY A 332 -16.50 13.47 17.05
N VAL A 333 -15.41 13.05 16.39
CA VAL A 333 -15.41 11.85 15.56
C VAL A 333 -15.42 10.62 16.46
N THR A 334 -16.33 9.67 16.20
CA THR A 334 -16.32 8.38 16.91
C THR A 334 -15.58 7.32 16.13
N PHE A 335 -14.88 6.46 16.87
CA PHE A 335 -14.20 5.27 16.34
C PHE A 335 -14.93 3.97 16.76
N GLY A 336 -16.22 4.09 17.07
CA GLY A 336 -17.05 2.95 17.46
C GLY A 336 -16.82 2.44 18.89
N LYS A 337 -16.30 3.30 19.78
CA LYS A 337 -16.03 2.95 21.20
C LYS A 337 -16.43 4.03 22.17
#